data_54bc5592c5a43bc991a074d9e9aa75a5
#
_entry.id   54bc5592c5a43bc991a074d9e9aa75a5
#
_cell.length_a   1.000
_cell.length_b   1.000
_cell.length_c   1.000
_cell.angle_alpha   90.00
_cell.angle_beta   90.00
_cell.angle_gamma   90.00
#
_symmetry.space_group_name_H-M   'P 1'
#
loop_
_entity.id
_entity.type
_entity.pdbx_description
1 polymer ?
#
loop_
_entity_poly.entity_id
_entity_poly.type
_entity_poly.pdbx_seq_one_letter_code
_entity_poly.pdbx_strand_id
1 'polypeptide(L)'
;MSEERGEWILCLTTYEKGQSFMRQAAAMDCRVLLLTLEKHRHADWPHDILAEVIYMPEGLSREQVTNTVTYLARSRKFERLVALDEFDMETIAHLREHMHIPGMGLTTTSHFRDKLTMRFEAQRAGVLVPEFTPVLNYDDLRAWMSSVPAPWVLKPRAEASAIGIRKIHEPEQLWRTLDDLGDRQSSYLLERFVPGDIFHVDAITADREVLFTAVSKYGKPPMQVMHEGGVFTTHVIDRASGDARELTAINAHLIPAMGLVRGVTHAEYIRASADGRYYFLEVAARVGGAFIADVVEHASGLNLWAEWARVEISAMRGIPYTLPPTREEHAGSVLCLAKTSEPDTSMFDAPEIVYRMKKHHHAGLIVRATEPERVRLLLEDYAERFAQQYLAVAPPPLKPTA
;
A
#
# COMPACT_ATOMS: atom_id res chain seq x y z
N MET A 1 -1.93 -34.24 27.83
CA MET A 1 -2.09 -33.43 26.61
C MET A 1 -1.15 -32.26 26.80
N SER A 2 -0.02 -32.20 26.06
CA SER A 2 0.84 -31.03 26.08
C SER A 2 0.04 -29.85 25.55
N GLU A 3 -0.18 -28.83 26.40
CA GLU A 3 -0.66 -27.52 25.92
C GLU A 3 0.28 -27.09 24.79
N GLU A 4 -0.25 -27.01 23.57
CA GLU A 4 0.48 -26.48 22.42
C GLU A 4 0.81 -25.02 22.74
N ARG A 5 2.05 -24.78 23.14
CA ARG A 5 2.56 -23.45 23.50
C ARG A 5 2.65 -22.59 22.24
N GLY A 6 2.30 -21.32 22.33
CA GLY A 6 2.42 -20.31 21.29
C GLY A 6 1.23 -19.35 21.28
N GLU A 7 1.52 -18.06 21.14
CA GLU A 7 0.49 -17.02 21.05
C GLU A 7 -0.25 -17.10 19.71
N TRP A 8 -1.57 -16.95 19.72
CA TRP A 8 -2.35 -16.95 18.51
C TRP A 8 -2.35 -15.58 17.83
N ILE A 9 -2.02 -15.57 16.55
CA ILE A 9 -2.16 -14.41 15.66
C ILE A 9 -3.17 -14.78 14.58
N LEU A 10 -4.23 -13.97 14.44
CA LEU A 10 -5.15 -14.07 13.31
C LEU A 10 -4.71 -13.08 12.23
N CYS A 11 -4.43 -13.59 11.05
CA CYS A 11 -4.18 -12.83 9.83
C CYS A 11 -5.44 -12.86 8.95
N LEU A 12 -6.00 -11.70 8.63
CA LEU A 12 -7.10 -11.56 7.66
C LEU A 12 -6.56 -10.98 6.36
N THR A 13 -6.87 -11.64 5.26
CA THR A 13 -6.64 -11.07 3.92
C THR A 13 -7.69 -11.56 2.92
N THR A 14 -8.28 -10.63 2.21
CA THR A 14 -9.19 -10.90 1.09
C THR A 14 -8.46 -10.96 -0.26
N TYR A 15 -7.12 -10.84 -0.23
CA TYR A 15 -6.20 -10.98 -1.37
C TYR A 15 -5.05 -11.93 -1.03
N GLU A 16 -4.40 -12.49 -2.06
CA GLU A 16 -3.23 -13.36 -1.88
C GLU A 16 -1.98 -12.53 -1.54
N LYS A 17 -1.75 -12.30 -0.24
CA LYS A 17 -0.63 -11.50 0.29
C LYS A 17 -0.21 -11.94 1.68
N GLY A 18 0.97 -11.48 2.09
CA GLY A 18 1.43 -11.57 3.48
C GLY A 18 2.07 -12.90 3.86
N GLN A 19 2.41 -13.74 2.89
CA GLN A 19 3.07 -15.03 3.15
C GLN A 19 4.32 -14.86 4.01
N SER A 20 5.17 -13.86 3.72
CA SER A 20 6.39 -13.61 4.50
C SER A 20 6.09 -13.11 5.92
N PHE A 21 5.01 -12.35 6.14
CA PHE A 21 4.53 -12.00 7.49
C PHE A 21 4.19 -13.27 8.28
N MET A 22 3.39 -14.15 7.68
CA MET A 22 2.94 -15.39 8.34
C MET A 22 4.12 -16.32 8.62
N ARG A 23 5.05 -16.49 7.68
CA ARG A 23 6.27 -17.26 7.88
C ARG A 23 7.14 -16.70 9.03
N GLN A 24 7.30 -15.38 9.08
CA GLN A 24 8.07 -14.75 10.16
C GLN A 24 7.36 -14.90 11.51
N ALA A 25 6.04 -14.78 11.56
CA ALA A 25 5.30 -14.98 12.80
C ALA A 25 5.44 -16.41 13.32
N ALA A 26 5.34 -17.40 12.44
CA ALA A 26 5.57 -18.80 12.78
C ALA A 26 7.02 -19.07 13.23
N ALA A 27 8.02 -18.46 12.56
CA ALA A 27 9.43 -18.56 12.95
C ALA A 27 9.74 -17.92 14.33
N MET A 28 8.82 -17.09 14.83
CA MET A 28 8.84 -16.54 16.18
C MET A 28 7.93 -17.32 17.16
N ASP A 29 7.65 -18.59 16.87
CA ASP A 29 6.85 -19.50 17.69
C ASP A 29 5.39 -19.04 17.90
N CYS A 30 4.83 -18.22 17.01
CA CYS A 30 3.41 -17.89 17.04
C CYS A 30 2.59 -18.91 16.26
N ARG A 31 1.36 -19.15 16.72
CA ARG A 31 0.37 -19.96 16.01
C ARG A 31 -0.43 -19.06 15.08
N VAL A 32 -0.23 -19.20 13.78
CA VAL A 32 -0.85 -18.35 12.78
C VAL A 32 -2.12 -19.00 12.26
N LEU A 33 -3.26 -18.31 12.41
CA LEU A 33 -4.51 -18.62 11.76
C LEU A 33 -4.70 -17.64 10.57
N LEU A 34 -4.83 -18.17 9.38
CA LEU A 34 -5.18 -17.41 8.19
C LEU A 34 -6.69 -17.45 7.98
N LEU A 35 -7.32 -16.30 7.92
CA LEU A 35 -8.71 -16.11 7.51
C LEU A 35 -8.72 -15.43 6.13
N THR A 36 -9.25 -16.11 5.11
CA THR A 36 -9.23 -15.62 3.72
C THR A 36 -10.49 -16.04 2.96
N LEU A 37 -10.59 -15.66 1.69
CA LEU A 37 -11.75 -15.96 0.87
C LEU A 37 -11.61 -17.33 0.17
N GLU A 38 -12.76 -17.99 -0.06
CA GLU A 38 -12.85 -19.29 -0.73
C GLU A 38 -12.16 -19.30 -2.11
N LYS A 39 -12.23 -18.21 -2.86
CA LYS A 39 -11.57 -18.08 -4.17
C LYS A 39 -10.05 -18.23 -4.12
N HIS A 40 -9.44 -18.02 -2.95
CA HIS A 40 -8.00 -18.16 -2.73
C HIS A 40 -7.60 -19.52 -2.15
N ARG A 41 -8.50 -20.54 -2.22
CA ARG A 41 -8.22 -21.89 -1.70
C ARG A 41 -6.98 -22.53 -2.33
N HIS A 42 -6.71 -22.22 -3.58
CA HIS A 42 -5.59 -22.76 -4.35
C HIS A 42 -4.43 -21.76 -4.51
N ALA A 43 -4.45 -20.65 -3.76
CA ALA A 43 -3.35 -19.70 -3.73
C ALA A 43 -2.13 -20.30 -3.00
N ASP A 44 -0.96 -19.72 -3.23
CA ASP A 44 0.32 -20.21 -2.67
C ASP A 44 0.46 -19.80 -1.19
N TRP A 45 -0.43 -20.34 -0.34
CA TRP A 45 -0.35 -20.14 1.09
C TRP A 45 0.74 -21.01 1.72
N PRO A 46 1.42 -20.53 2.78
CA PRO A 46 2.46 -21.28 3.48
C PRO A 46 1.84 -22.33 4.43
N HIS A 47 1.17 -23.34 3.85
CA HIS A 47 0.46 -24.38 4.59
C HIS A 47 1.36 -25.17 5.55
N ASP A 48 2.65 -25.21 5.28
CA ASP A 48 3.68 -25.88 6.09
C ASP A 48 3.87 -25.26 7.48
N ILE A 49 3.50 -23.96 7.66
CA ILE A 49 3.69 -23.23 8.92
C ILE A 49 2.36 -22.71 9.52
N LEU A 50 1.27 -22.74 8.77
CA LEU A 50 -0.02 -22.27 9.27
C LEU A 50 -0.64 -23.28 10.23
N ALA A 51 -0.99 -22.82 11.44
CA ALA A 51 -1.70 -23.67 12.41
C ALA A 51 -3.13 -23.98 11.91
N GLU A 52 -3.75 -23.05 11.19
CA GLU A 52 -5.09 -23.20 10.63
C GLU A 52 -5.33 -22.25 9.47
N VAL A 53 -6.13 -22.69 8.49
CA VAL A 53 -6.64 -21.84 7.41
C VAL A 53 -8.14 -21.96 7.35
N ILE A 54 -8.83 -20.82 7.37
CA ILE A 54 -10.28 -20.75 7.27
C ILE A 54 -10.65 -19.96 6.02
N TYR A 55 -11.45 -20.58 5.17
CA TYR A 55 -11.95 -19.98 3.94
C TYR A 55 -13.36 -19.48 4.14
N MET A 56 -13.58 -18.19 3.83
CA MET A 56 -14.89 -17.54 3.92
C MET A 56 -15.50 -17.36 2.53
N PRO A 57 -16.84 -17.42 2.41
CA PRO A 57 -17.53 -16.96 1.21
C PRO A 57 -17.21 -15.50 0.89
N GLU A 58 -17.29 -15.11 -0.38
CA GLU A 58 -17.23 -13.71 -0.77
C GLU A 58 -18.50 -12.94 -0.32
N GLY A 59 -18.34 -11.65 -0.09
CA GLY A 59 -19.46 -10.75 0.22
C GLY A 59 -19.99 -10.84 1.64
N LEU A 60 -19.25 -11.46 2.58
CA LEU A 60 -19.65 -11.43 3.99
C LEU A 60 -19.67 -10.00 4.53
N SER A 61 -20.72 -9.70 5.29
CA SER A 61 -20.80 -8.45 6.05
C SER A 61 -19.78 -8.43 7.19
N ARG A 62 -19.43 -7.23 7.67
CA ARG A 62 -18.55 -7.07 8.85
C ARG A 62 -19.10 -7.85 10.06
N GLU A 63 -20.42 -7.87 10.26
CA GLU A 63 -21.08 -8.63 11.33
C GLU A 63 -20.82 -10.14 11.20
N GLN A 64 -20.94 -10.70 10.00
CA GLN A 64 -20.71 -12.13 9.77
C GLN A 64 -19.23 -12.50 10.02
N VAL A 65 -18.29 -11.65 9.59
CA VAL A 65 -16.86 -11.84 9.91
C VAL A 65 -16.63 -11.76 11.42
N THR A 66 -17.27 -10.79 12.10
CA THR A 66 -17.18 -10.65 13.56
C THR A 66 -17.67 -11.91 14.27
N ASN A 67 -18.84 -12.43 13.86
CA ASN A 67 -19.40 -13.66 14.43
C ASN A 67 -18.48 -14.87 14.19
N THR A 68 -17.84 -14.96 13.02
CA THR A 68 -16.88 -16.02 12.70
C THR A 68 -15.66 -15.94 13.64
N VAL A 69 -15.04 -14.77 13.76
CA VAL A 69 -13.83 -14.60 14.58
C VAL A 69 -14.12 -14.80 16.06
N THR A 70 -15.23 -14.28 16.57
CA THR A 70 -15.64 -14.48 17.97
C THR A 70 -16.01 -15.93 18.29
N TYR A 71 -16.56 -16.67 17.32
CA TYR A 71 -16.76 -18.11 17.47
C TYR A 71 -15.42 -18.85 17.60
N LEU A 72 -14.44 -18.52 16.77
CA LEU A 72 -13.07 -19.08 16.83
C LEU A 72 -12.39 -18.76 18.16
N ALA A 73 -12.62 -17.57 18.69
CA ALA A 73 -12.07 -17.13 19.98
C ALA A 73 -12.57 -17.91 21.19
N ARG A 74 -13.65 -18.69 21.06
CA ARG A 74 -14.13 -19.58 22.15
C ARG A 74 -13.12 -20.66 22.54
N SER A 75 -12.23 -21.04 21.62
CA SER A 75 -11.21 -22.08 21.85
C SER A 75 -9.78 -21.61 21.57
N ARG A 76 -9.62 -20.34 21.17
CA ARG A 76 -8.30 -19.74 20.85
C ARG A 76 -8.23 -18.35 21.46
N LYS A 77 -7.17 -18.07 22.21
CA LYS A 77 -6.90 -16.73 22.73
C LYS A 77 -6.05 -15.96 21.72
N PHE A 78 -6.68 -15.13 20.91
CA PHE A 78 -5.97 -14.28 19.97
C PHE A 78 -5.28 -13.13 20.70
N GLU A 79 -3.95 -13.02 20.55
CA GLU A 79 -3.18 -11.92 21.11
C GLU A 79 -2.99 -10.77 20.09
N ARG A 80 -3.09 -11.06 18.79
CA ARG A 80 -3.06 -10.08 17.70
C ARG A 80 -4.04 -10.44 16.60
N LEU A 81 -4.61 -9.40 15.99
CA LEU A 81 -5.38 -9.46 14.76
C LEU A 81 -4.72 -8.54 13.74
N VAL A 82 -4.38 -9.05 12.56
CA VAL A 82 -3.63 -8.31 11.54
C VAL A 82 -4.38 -8.34 10.21
N ALA A 83 -4.63 -7.16 9.63
CA ALA A 83 -5.10 -7.04 8.24
C ALA A 83 -3.88 -6.99 7.33
N LEU A 84 -3.71 -7.98 6.47
CA LEU A 84 -2.59 -8.04 5.52
C LEU A 84 -2.88 -7.23 4.24
N ASP A 85 -4.12 -6.80 4.06
CA ASP A 85 -4.54 -5.91 2.97
C ASP A 85 -5.28 -4.68 3.50
N GLU A 86 -5.24 -3.57 2.75
CA GLU A 86 -5.89 -2.33 3.18
C GLU A 86 -7.42 -2.41 3.19
N PHE A 87 -8.04 -3.25 2.37
CA PHE A 87 -9.49 -3.43 2.36
C PHE A 87 -10.01 -4.14 3.61
N ASP A 88 -9.14 -4.88 4.31
CA ASP A 88 -9.46 -5.62 5.52
C ASP A 88 -9.22 -4.81 6.81
N MET A 89 -8.56 -3.65 6.70
CA MET A 89 -8.14 -2.85 7.87
C MET A 89 -9.30 -2.42 8.76
N GLU A 90 -10.42 -1.97 8.17
CA GLU A 90 -11.58 -1.53 8.95
C GLU A 90 -12.26 -2.70 9.68
N THR A 91 -12.29 -3.87 9.04
CA THR A 91 -12.84 -5.10 9.67
C THR A 91 -11.98 -5.52 10.84
N ILE A 92 -10.66 -5.52 10.68
CA ILE A 92 -9.72 -5.85 11.77
C ILE A 92 -9.74 -4.78 12.87
N ALA A 93 -9.87 -3.50 12.53
CA ALA A 93 -9.99 -2.43 13.52
C ALA A 93 -11.26 -2.60 14.39
N HIS A 94 -12.39 -2.90 13.76
CA HIS A 94 -13.64 -3.21 14.46
C HIS A 94 -13.49 -4.43 15.38
N LEU A 95 -12.88 -5.51 14.89
CA LEU A 95 -12.63 -6.72 15.67
C LEU A 95 -11.72 -6.45 16.88
N ARG A 96 -10.68 -5.64 16.72
CA ARG A 96 -9.78 -5.25 17.83
C ARG A 96 -10.55 -4.51 18.92
N GLU A 97 -11.42 -3.57 18.56
CA GLU A 97 -12.26 -2.85 19.52
C GLU A 97 -13.28 -3.78 20.17
N HIS A 98 -13.99 -4.58 19.38
CA HIS A 98 -15.01 -5.51 19.86
C HIS A 98 -14.45 -6.57 20.84
N MET A 99 -13.24 -7.06 20.58
CA MET A 99 -12.59 -8.12 21.37
C MET A 99 -11.58 -7.59 22.40
N HIS A 100 -11.41 -6.27 22.51
CA HIS A 100 -10.41 -5.62 23.35
C HIS A 100 -8.96 -6.09 23.08
N ILE A 101 -8.62 -6.34 21.81
CA ILE A 101 -7.29 -6.73 21.38
C ILE A 101 -6.48 -5.48 20.99
N PRO A 102 -5.23 -5.31 21.48
CA PRO A 102 -4.43 -4.12 21.18
C PRO A 102 -4.14 -3.94 19.68
N GLY A 103 -4.22 -2.70 19.20
CA GLY A 103 -3.93 -2.29 17.82
C GLY A 103 -4.68 -1.03 17.42
N MET A 104 -4.57 -0.61 16.16
CA MET A 104 -5.35 0.53 15.66
C MET A 104 -6.85 0.20 15.69
N GLY A 105 -7.64 1.04 16.33
CA GLY A 105 -9.10 1.03 16.27
C GLY A 105 -9.62 1.77 15.04
N LEU A 106 -10.94 1.88 14.89
CA LEU A 106 -11.60 2.44 13.71
C LEU A 106 -11.19 3.88 13.42
N THR A 107 -11.10 4.73 14.44
CA THR A 107 -10.72 6.14 14.26
C THR A 107 -9.31 6.26 13.67
N THR A 108 -8.31 5.62 14.28
CA THR A 108 -6.94 5.68 13.77
C THR A 108 -6.82 5.01 12.40
N THR A 109 -7.55 3.92 12.16
CA THR A 109 -7.57 3.24 10.87
C THR A 109 -8.09 4.14 9.76
N SER A 110 -9.08 5.01 10.04
CA SER A 110 -9.58 5.97 9.03
C SER A 110 -8.51 6.95 8.56
N HIS A 111 -7.50 7.28 9.38
CA HIS A 111 -6.36 8.12 8.99
C HIS A 111 -5.47 7.47 7.92
N PHE A 112 -5.57 6.15 7.73
CA PHE A 112 -4.79 5.35 6.76
C PHE A 112 -5.67 4.69 5.68
N ARG A 113 -6.98 5.02 5.63
CA ARG A 113 -7.94 4.47 4.66
C ARG A 113 -8.76 5.53 3.96
N ASP A 114 -9.15 6.59 4.63
CA ASP A 114 -10.01 7.64 4.11
C ASP A 114 -9.18 8.84 3.66
N LYS A 115 -9.06 9.04 2.35
CA LYS A 115 -8.26 10.14 1.77
C LYS A 115 -8.68 11.53 2.25
N LEU A 116 -9.96 11.73 2.54
CA LEU A 116 -10.43 13.00 3.10
C LEU A 116 -9.91 13.19 4.53
N THR A 117 -9.98 12.17 5.37
CA THR A 117 -9.41 12.18 6.72
C THR A 117 -7.89 12.36 6.66
N MET A 118 -7.20 11.67 5.74
CA MET A 118 -5.76 11.86 5.52
C MET A 118 -5.40 13.32 5.23
N ARG A 119 -6.20 14.02 4.43
CA ARG A 119 -5.95 15.45 4.13
C ARG A 119 -6.05 16.32 5.37
N PHE A 120 -7.09 16.13 6.19
CA PHE A 120 -7.26 16.88 7.43
C PHE A 120 -6.14 16.59 8.44
N GLU A 121 -5.76 15.33 8.61
CA GLU A 121 -4.70 14.97 9.57
C GLU A 121 -3.33 15.47 9.10
N ALA A 122 -3.02 15.40 7.81
CA ALA A 122 -1.78 15.96 7.27
C ALA A 122 -1.72 17.51 7.43
N GLN A 123 -2.84 18.21 7.18
CA GLN A 123 -2.91 19.67 7.44
C GLN A 123 -2.71 20.00 8.92
N ARG A 124 -3.33 19.24 9.83
CA ARG A 124 -3.13 19.42 11.28
C ARG A 124 -1.69 19.22 11.72
N ALA A 125 -1.00 18.27 11.04
CA ALA A 125 0.42 18.03 11.24
C ALA A 125 1.32 19.09 10.55
N GLY A 126 0.77 20.07 9.82
CA GLY A 126 1.54 21.08 9.09
C GLY A 126 2.21 20.54 7.81
N VAL A 127 1.80 19.37 7.32
CA VAL A 127 2.28 18.79 6.07
C VAL A 127 1.42 19.29 4.91
N LEU A 128 2.07 19.69 3.83
CA LEU A 128 1.37 20.19 2.65
C LEU A 128 0.53 19.10 1.99
N VAL A 129 -0.67 19.47 1.59
CA VAL A 129 -1.58 18.67 0.77
C VAL A 129 -2.12 19.53 -0.38
N PRO A 130 -2.52 18.96 -1.52
CA PRO A 130 -3.29 19.71 -2.51
C PRO A 130 -4.52 20.35 -1.86
N GLU A 131 -4.93 21.55 -2.30
CA GLU A 131 -6.18 22.13 -1.85
C GLU A 131 -7.32 21.17 -2.14
N PHE A 132 -8.21 20.95 -1.17
CA PHE A 132 -9.27 19.96 -1.26
C PHE A 132 -10.57 20.42 -0.63
N THR A 133 -11.66 19.76 -1.00
CA THR A 133 -12.97 19.93 -0.38
C THR A 133 -13.72 18.60 -0.36
N PRO A 134 -14.52 18.30 0.67
CA PRO A 134 -15.44 17.19 0.66
C PRO A 134 -16.56 17.42 -0.35
N VAL A 135 -17.06 16.36 -0.98
CA VAL A 135 -18.23 16.43 -1.88
C VAL A 135 -19.50 16.21 -1.03
N LEU A 136 -19.90 17.23 -0.28
CA LEU A 136 -21.04 17.20 0.63
C LEU A 136 -21.99 18.38 0.41
N ASN A 137 -21.60 19.58 0.79
CA ASN A 137 -22.38 20.77 0.61
C ASN A 137 -22.08 21.41 -0.75
N TYR A 138 -23.11 21.67 -1.55
CA TYR A 138 -22.93 22.19 -2.91
C TYR A 138 -22.53 23.68 -2.94
N ASP A 139 -22.90 24.46 -1.93
CA ASP A 139 -22.49 25.86 -1.87
C ASP A 139 -21.01 25.97 -1.48
N ASP A 140 -20.55 25.15 -0.54
CA ASP A 140 -19.11 25.03 -0.22
C ASP A 140 -18.32 24.57 -1.45
N LEU A 141 -18.86 23.60 -2.19
CA LEU A 141 -18.20 23.08 -3.40
C LEU A 141 -18.11 24.17 -4.49
N ARG A 142 -19.18 24.97 -4.72
CA ARG A 142 -19.17 26.11 -5.65
C ARG A 142 -18.17 27.18 -5.21
N ALA A 143 -18.16 27.53 -3.91
CA ALA A 143 -17.24 28.50 -3.37
C ALA A 143 -15.77 28.04 -3.53
N TRP A 144 -15.49 26.76 -3.26
CA TRP A 144 -14.17 26.19 -3.46
C TRP A 144 -13.74 26.21 -4.93
N MET A 145 -14.59 25.79 -5.86
CA MET A 145 -14.30 25.86 -7.31
C MET A 145 -14.05 27.27 -7.82
N SER A 146 -14.67 28.27 -7.19
CA SER A 146 -14.43 29.69 -7.54
C SER A 146 -13.08 30.19 -7.07
N SER A 147 -12.51 29.60 -6.02
CA SER A 147 -11.22 29.99 -5.42
C SER A 147 -10.04 29.16 -5.90
N VAL A 148 -10.28 27.92 -6.33
CA VAL A 148 -9.25 26.98 -6.78
C VAL A 148 -9.44 26.69 -8.26
N PRO A 149 -8.51 27.11 -9.14
CA PRO A 149 -8.65 26.91 -10.58
C PRO A 149 -8.55 25.43 -10.99
N ALA A 150 -9.30 25.05 -12.00
CA ALA A 150 -9.17 23.75 -12.65
C ALA A 150 -7.79 23.59 -13.35
N PRO A 151 -7.33 22.37 -13.65
CA PRO A 151 -8.06 21.11 -13.48
C PRO A 151 -8.08 20.61 -12.04
N TRP A 152 -9.13 19.86 -11.71
CA TRP A 152 -9.29 19.19 -10.42
C TRP A 152 -9.20 17.67 -10.55
N VAL A 153 -9.12 16.98 -9.43
CA VAL A 153 -9.19 15.52 -9.35
C VAL A 153 -10.31 15.13 -8.39
N LEU A 154 -11.30 14.42 -8.90
CA LEU A 154 -12.35 13.79 -8.11
C LEU A 154 -11.90 12.35 -7.78
N LYS A 155 -11.76 12.04 -6.49
CA LYS A 155 -11.24 10.74 -6.02
C LYS A 155 -12.21 10.05 -5.07
N PRO A 156 -12.38 8.73 -5.15
CA PRO A 156 -12.99 7.95 -4.07
C PRO A 156 -12.14 8.09 -2.80
N ARG A 157 -12.81 8.19 -1.63
CA ARG A 157 -12.13 8.35 -0.33
C ARG A 157 -11.39 7.09 0.12
N ALA A 158 -11.92 5.89 -0.17
CA ALA A 158 -11.45 4.62 0.38
C ALA A 158 -11.03 3.57 -0.67
N GLU A 159 -10.79 3.97 -1.92
CA GLU A 159 -10.28 3.08 -2.97
C GLU A 159 -8.76 3.13 -3.09
N ALA A 160 -8.18 2.10 -3.74
CA ALA A 160 -6.76 1.95 -3.99
C ALA A 160 -6.45 1.91 -5.50
N SER A 161 -5.16 1.93 -5.87
CA SER A 161 -4.68 1.73 -7.24
C SER A 161 -5.26 2.71 -8.28
N ALA A 162 -5.49 3.96 -7.89
CA ALA A 162 -6.07 5.02 -8.74
C ALA A 162 -7.45 4.69 -9.35
N ILE A 163 -8.15 3.67 -8.83
CA ILE A 163 -9.48 3.28 -9.32
C ILE A 163 -10.50 4.37 -9.00
N GLY A 164 -11.34 4.69 -9.99
CA GLY A 164 -12.42 5.69 -9.86
C GLY A 164 -11.96 7.14 -9.77
N ILE A 165 -10.66 7.42 -9.88
CA ILE A 165 -10.13 8.77 -9.96
C ILE A 165 -10.50 9.38 -11.31
N ARG A 166 -10.99 10.62 -11.30
CA ARG A 166 -11.37 11.35 -12.51
C ARG A 166 -10.74 12.73 -12.52
N LYS A 167 -10.09 13.09 -13.63
CA LYS A 167 -9.61 14.45 -13.85
C LYS A 167 -10.76 15.30 -14.41
N ILE A 168 -11.02 16.44 -13.78
CA ILE A 168 -12.12 17.35 -14.06
C ILE A 168 -11.55 18.66 -14.56
N HIS A 169 -11.96 19.10 -15.73
CA HIS A 169 -11.42 20.29 -16.38
C HIS A 169 -12.32 21.52 -16.26
N GLU A 170 -13.61 21.33 -15.97
CA GLU A 170 -14.58 22.41 -15.89
C GLU A 170 -15.73 22.06 -14.91
N PRO A 171 -16.43 23.05 -14.34
CA PRO A 171 -17.52 22.82 -13.38
C PRO A 171 -18.64 21.93 -13.92
N GLU A 172 -19.03 22.11 -15.18
CA GLU A 172 -20.11 21.35 -15.82
C GLU A 172 -19.79 19.87 -15.90
N GLN A 173 -18.54 19.52 -16.12
CA GLN A 173 -18.06 18.12 -16.07
C GLN A 173 -18.19 17.54 -14.67
N LEU A 174 -17.85 18.33 -13.64
CA LEU A 174 -18.01 17.91 -12.25
C LEU A 174 -19.48 17.59 -11.94
N TRP A 175 -20.39 18.52 -12.23
CA TRP A 175 -21.81 18.34 -11.91
C TRP A 175 -22.41 17.11 -12.59
N ARG A 176 -22.14 16.90 -13.88
CA ARG A 176 -22.56 15.68 -14.59
C ARG A 176 -21.99 14.41 -13.93
N THR A 177 -20.72 14.46 -13.51
CA THR A 177 -20.09 13.32 -12.83
C THR A 177 -20.74 13.04 -11.47
N LEU A 178 -21.11 14.08 -10.71
CA LEU A 178 -21.81 13.92 -9.43
C LEU A 178 -23.23 13.38 -9.62
N ASP A 179 -23.95 13.82 -10.66
CA ASP A 179 -25.28 13.29 -11.01
C ASP A 179 -25.19 11.78 -11.33
N ASP A 180 -24.17 11.34 -12.09
CA ASP A 180 -23.93 9.92 -12.38
C ASP A 180 -23.58 9.10 -11.11
N LEU A 181 -22.92 9.70 -10.14
CA LEU A 181 -22.58 9.04 -8.88
C LEU A 181 -23.78 8.91 -7.94
N GLY A 182 -24.75 9.83 -8.03
CA GLY A 182 -25.92 9.87 -7.16
C GLY A 182 -25.52 9.90 -5.68
N ASP A 183 -26.14 9.06 -4.86
CA ASP A 183 -25.89 9.02 -3.41
C ASP A 183 -24.44 8.65 -3.02
N ARG A 184 -23.68 8.07 -3.95
CA ARG A 184 -22.27 7.71 -3.72
C ARG A 184 -21.33 8.91 -3.72
N GLN A 185 -21.77 10.10 -4.15
CA GLN A 185 -20.93 11.30 -4.23
C GLN A 185 -20.28 11.68 -2.89
N SER A 186 -20.95 11.45 -1.76
CA SER A 186 -20.41 11.68 -0.41
C SER A 186 -19.17 10.83 -0.07
N SER A 187 -18.94 9.73 -0.82
CA SER A 187 -17.75 8.90 -0.73
C SER A 187 -16.58 9.41 -1.58
N TYR A 188 -16.67 10.65 -2.07
CA TYR A 188 -15.61 11.28 -2.88
C TYR A 188 -15.11 12.56 -2.22
N LEU A 189 -13.90 12.96 -2.61
CA LEU A 189 -13.36 14.30 -2.38
C LEU A 189 -12.93 14.91 -3.71
N LEU A 190 -12.95 16.24 -3.79
CA LEU A 190 -12.40 17.03 -4.87
C LEU A 190 -11.13 17.72 -4.41
N GLU A 191 -10.07 17.65 -5.22
CA GLU A 191 -8.82 18.34 -4.91
C GLU A 191 -8.19 18.98 -6.15
N ARG A 192 -7.32 19.97 -5.96
CA ARG A 192 -6.54 20.57 -7.04
C ARG A 192 -5.64 19.51 -7.68
N PHE A 193 -5.63 19.46 -9.01
CA PHE A 193 -4.63 18.66 -9.72
C PHE A 193 -3.26 19.33 -9.62
N VAL A 194 -2.31 18.61 -9.06
CA VAL A 194 -0.91 19.05 -8.93
C VAL A 194 -0.08 18.26 -9.95
N PRO A 195 0.47 18.90 -11.00
CA PRO A 195 1.40 18.22 -11.90
C PRO A 195 2.77 18.09 -11.23
N GLY A 196 3.44 16.93 -11.40
CA GLY A 196 4.75 16.71 -10.81
C GLY A 196 5.17 15.24 -10.84
N ASP A 197 6.34 14.99 -10.27
CA ASP A 197 6.90 13.67 -10.06
C ASP A 197 6.31 13.03 -8.79
N ILE A 198 5.95 11.75 -8.87
CA ILE A 198 5.41 11.04 -7.72
C ILE A 198 6.49 10.16 -7.10
N PHE A 199 6.60 10.29 -5.78
CA PHE A 199 7.49 9.52 -4.92
C PHE A 199 6.67 8.69 -3.94
N HIS A 200 7.26 7.61 -3.46
CA HIS A 200 6.70 6.89 -2.32
C HIS A 200 7.77 6.63 -1.25
N VAL A 201 7.29 6.55 -0.03
CA VAL A 201 8.11 6.25 1.14
C VAL A 201 7.53 5.02 1.82
N ASP A 202 8.30 3.95 1.81
CA ASP A 202 7.99 2.72 2.52
C ASP A 202 8.73 2.73 3.85
N ALA A 203 8.01 2.55 4.96
CA ALA A 203 8.57 2.78 6.28
C ALA A 203 8.24 1.68 7.27
N ILE A 204 9.12 1.51 8.27
CA ILE A 204 8.91 0.67 9.46
C ILE A 204 8.81 1.59 10.66
N THR A 205 7.73 1.46 11.42
CA THR A 205 7.46 2.22 12.65
C THR A 205 7.37 1.27 13.84
N ALA A 206 8.05 1.61 14.93
CA ALA A 206 7.89 0.96 16.23
C ALA A 206 7.82 2.04 17.32
N ASP A 207 6.93 1.85 18.29
CA ASP A 207 6.74 2.74 19.44
C ASP A 207 6.59 4.24 19.07
N ARG A 208 5.85 4.53 17.98
CA ARG A 208 5.64 5.86 17.39
C ARG A 208 6.89 6.49 16.76
N GLU A 209 7.95 5.74 16.56
CA GLU A 209 9.16 6.20 15.89
C GLU A 209 9.30 5.50 14.54
N VAL A 210 9.56 6.26 13.49
CA VAL A 210 9.90 5.74 12.16
C VAL A 210 11.37 5.37 12.16
N LEU A 211 11.65 4.08 12.20
CA LEU A 211 13.02 3.55 12.34
C LEU A 211 13.72 3.30 11.01
N PHE A 212 12.93 3.14 9.94
CA PHE A 212 13.43 2.90 8.59
C PHE A 212 12.55 3.57 7.56
N THR A 213 13.17 4.10 6.52
CA THR A 213 12.50 4.58 5.31
C THR A 213 13.24 4.14 4.06
N ALA A 214 12.51 3.70 3.06
CA ALA A 214 12.99 3.57 1.68
C ALA A 214 12.21 4.57 0.82
N VAL A 215 12.91 5.57 0.29
CA VAL A 215 12.32 6.56 -0.60
C VAL A 215 12.52 6.13 -2.03
N SER A 216 11.43 6.06 -2.78
CA SER A 216 11.43 5.63 -4.18
C SER A 216 10.71 6.63 -5.07
N LYS A 217 11.01 6.59 -6.36
CA LYS A 217 10.36 7.40 -7.39
C LYS A 217 9.69 6.51 -8.43
N TYR A 218 8.45 6.84 -8.79
CA TYR A 218 7.78 6.23 -9.96
C TYR A 218 8.34 6.80 -11.26
N GLY A 219 8.47 5.96 -12.29
CA GLY A 219 8.88 6.44 -13.62
C GLY A 219 7.76 7.24 -14.30
N LYS A 220 6.53 6.74 -14.26
CA LYS A 220 5.31 7.46 -14.66
C LYS A 220 4.33 7.50 -13.51
N PRO A 221 3.50 8.55 -13.40
CA PRO A 221 2.45 8.61 -12.39
C PRO A 221 1.55 7.36 -12.45
N PRO A 222 1.27 6.68 -11.31
CA PRO A 222 0.42 5.48 -11.29
C PRO A 222 -0.95 5.69 -11.95
N MET A 223 -1.55 6.86 -11.76
CA MET A 223 -2.81 7.21 -12.41
C MET A 223 -2.71 7.17 -13.94
N GLN A 224 -1.60 7.65 -14.51
CA GLN A 224 -1.38 7.61 -15.96
C GLN A 224 -1.22 6.17 -16.46
N VAL A 225 -0.41 5.37 -15.78
CA VAL A 225 -0.21 3.95 -16.12
C VAL A 225 -1.52 3.17 -16.08
N MET A 226 -2.36 3.41 -15.06
CA MET A 226 -3.64 2.72 -14.89
C MET A 226 -4.70 3.13 -15.92
N HIS A 227 -4.77 4.41 -16.30
CA HIS A 227 -5.83 4.91 -17.18
C HIS A 227 -5.47 4.81 -18.68
N GLU A 228 -4.22 5.04 -19.02
CA GLU A 228 -3.74 5.05 -20.41
C GLU A 228 -3.11 3.70 -20.83
N GLY A 229 -2.88 2.83 -19.86
CA GLY A 229 -2.04 1.66 -20.02
C GLY A 229 -0.56 2.04 -20.04
N GLY A 230 0.30 1.11 -19.69
CA GLY A 230 1.72 1.39 -19.75
C GLY A 230 2.57 0.43 -18.92
N VAL A 231 3.86 0.67 -18.96
CA VAL A 231 4.83 -0.04 -18.15
C VAL A 231 5.02 0.73 -16.85
N PHE A 232 4.78 0.05 -15.75
CA PHE A 232 5.03 0.56 -14.41
C PHE A 232 6.51 0.38 -14.08
N THR A 233 7.14 1.44 -13.58
CA THR A 233 8.50 1.37 -13.02
C THR A 233 8.56 2.15 -11.72
N THR A 234 9.34 1.63 -10.78
CA THR A 234 9.73 2.34 -9.56
C THR A 234 11.15 1.96 -9.18
N HIS A 235 11.85 2.86 -8.51
CA HIS A 235 13.20 2.58 -8.01
C HIS A 235 13.49 3.36 -6.73
N VAL A 236 14.27 2.75 -5.84
CA VAL A 236 14.82 3.42 -4.66
C VAL A 236 15.82 4.48 -5.12
N ILE A 237 15.59 5.73 -4.73
CA ILE A 237 16.50 6.84 -5.06
C ILE A 237 17.72 6.85 -4.14
N ASP A 238 18.74 7.61 -4.52
CA ASP A 238 19.92 7.81 -3.67
C ASP A 238 19.51 8.38 -2.29
N ARG A 239 19.84 7.67 -1.23
CA ARG A 239 19.55 8.05 0.16
C ARG A 239 20.26 9.36 0.57
N ALA A 240 21.38 9.70 -0.08
CA ALA A 240 22.09 10.94 0.15
C ALA A 240 21.49 12.12 -0.63
N SER A 241 20.49 11.91 -1.49
CA SER A 241 19.83 12.97 -2.25
C SER A 241 19.05 13.93 -1.36
N GLY A 242 18.81 15.16 -1.83
CA GLY A 242 17.93 16.12 -1.16
C GLY A 242 16.51 15.58 -1.02
N ASP A 243 16.00 14.97 -2.08
CA ASP A 243 14.65 14.40 -2.15
C ASP A 243 14.47 13.31 -1.09
N ALA A 244 15.44 12.40 -0.94
CA ALA A 244 15.35 11.32 0.06
C ALA A 244 15.36 11.86 1.48
N ARG A 245 16.22 12.83 1.79
CA ARG A 245 16.28 13.43 3.14
C ARG A 245 15.00 14.18 3.50
N GLU A 246 14.48 15.00 2.58
CA GLU A 246 13.26 15.77 2.81
C GLU A 246 12.04 14.88 2.99
N LEU A 247 11.84 13.90 2.10
CA LEU A 247 10.72 12.95 2.19
C LEU A 247 10.80 12.06 3.43
N THR A 248 12.01 11.63 3.83
CA THR A 248 12.22 10.91 5.10
C THR A 248 11.79 11.76 6.29
N ALA A 249 12.17 13.05 6.31
CA ALA A 249 11.81 13.95 7.41
C ALA A 249 10.30 14.21 7.45
N ILE A 250 9.66 14.47 6.30
CA ILE A 250 8.20 14.66 6.21
C ILE A 250 7.48 13.40 6.71
N ASN A 251 7.89 12.23 6.24
CA ASN A 251 7.26 10.96 6.60
C ASN A 251 7.44 10.63 8.09
N ALA A 252 8.65 10.82 8.63
CA ALA A 252 8.94 10.60 10.04
C ALA A 252 8.13 11.51 10.98
N HIS A 253 7.76 12.71 10.51
CA HIS A 253 6.87 13.62 11.23
C HIS A 253 5.40 13.22 11.08
N LEU A 254 4.95 12.92 9.86
CA LEU A 254 3.55 12.69 9.53
C LEU A 254 3.00 11.39 10.13
N ILE A 255 3.72 10.27 9.99
CA ILE A 255 3.20 8.94 10.34
C ILE A 255 2.84 8.83 11.83
N PRO A 256 3.69 9.25 12.78
CA PRO A 256 3.31 9.28 14.19
C PRO A 256 2.18 10.28 14.50
N ALA A 257 2.15 11.44 13.83
CA ALA A 257 1.10 12.44 13.98
C ALA A 257 -0.28 11.90 13.55
N MET A 258 -0.34 11.05 12.53
CA MET A 258 -1.55 10.32 12.12
C MET A 258 -1.93 9.18 13.07
N GLY A 259 -1.14 8.93 14.11
CA GLY A 259 -1.46 8.00 15.20
C GLY A 259 -0.94 6.57 15.02
N LEU A 260 -0.09 6.27 14.03
CA LEU A 260 0.55 4.96 13.93
C LEU A 260 1.51 4.75 15.10
N VAL A 261 1.25 3.70 15.89
CA VAL A 261 2.15 3.30 16.98
C VAL A 261 3.21 2.33 16.48
N ARG A 262 2.81 1.40 15.60
CA ARG A 262 3.70 0.36 15.06
C ARG A 262 3.15 -0.22 13.77
N GLY A 263 4.04 -0.76 12.95
CA GLY A 263 3.71 -1.42 11.69
C GLY A 263 4.54 -0.89 10.53
N VAL A 264 4.07 -1.14 9.33
CA VAL A 264 4.68 -0.66 8.09
C VAL A 264 3.72 0.26 7.36
N THR A 265 4.26 1.20 6.61
CA THR A 265 3.45 2.13 5.80
C THR A 265 4.02 2.25 4.40
N HIS A 266 3.13 2.52 3.46
CA HIS A 266 3.42 2.97 2.11
C HIS A 266 2.75 4.33 1.91
N ALA A 267 3.52 5.40 1.81
CA ALA A 267 3.03 6.77 1.69
C ALA A 267 3.45 7.38 0.36
N GLU A 268 2.53 8.10 -0.31
CA GLU A 268 2.79 8.74 -1.60
C GLU A 268 2.82 10.26 -1.47
N TYR A 269 3.76 10.86 -2.19
CA TYR A 269 4.01 12.31 -2.25
C TYR A 269 4.21 12.76 -3.69
N ILE A 270 3.75 13.96 -4.03
CA ILE A 270 4.04 14.58 -5.31
C ILE A 270 4.97 15.78 -5.12
N ARG A 271 6.08 15.79 -5.84
CA ARG A 271 6.92 16.98 -5.97
C ARG A 271 6.35 17.86 -7.08
N ALA A 272 5.69 18.93 -6.70
CA ALA A 272 5.02 19.80 -7.64
C ALA A 272 5.99 20.48 -8.61
N SER A 273 5.67 20.46 -9.90
CA SER A 273 6.48 21.13 -10.93
C SER A 273 6.50 22.65 -10.80
N ALA A 274 5.48 23.22 -10.14
CA ALA A 274 5.32 24.66 -10.04
C ALA A 274 6.25 25.32 -9.00
N ASP A 275 6.50 24.65 -7.89
CA ASP A 275 7.23 25.22 -6.73
C ASP A 275 8.32 24.29 -6.16
N GLY A 276 8.43 23.05 -6.69
CA GLY A 276 9.38 22.04 -6.25
C GLY A 276 9.10 21.45 -4.87
N ARG A 277 7.97 21.79 -4.24
CA ARG A 277 7.61 21.34 -2.89
C ARG A 277 6.89 20.00 -2.93
N TYR A 278 6.98 19.26 -1.81
CA TYR A 278 6.28 17.98 -1.67
C TYR A 278 4.88 18.18 -1.07
N TYR A 279 3.89 17.58 -1.72
CA TYR A 279 2.53 17.49 -1.24
C TYR A 279 2.19 16.04 -0.96
N PHE A 280 1.68 15.75 0.23
CA PHE A 280 1.24 14.42 0.62
C PHE A 280 -0.02 14.03 -0.16
N LEU A 281 -0.04 12.82 -0.73
CA LEU A 281 -1.16 12.29 -1.51
C LEU A 281 -1.97 11.24 -0.75
N GLU A 282 -1.33 10.21 -0.22
CA GLU A 282 -2.01 9.15 0.53
C GLU A 282 -1.02 8.30 1.32
N VAL A 283 -1.53 7.55 2.27
CA VAL A 283 -0.77 6.53 3.01
C VAL A 283 -1.64 5.33 3.34
N ALA A 284 -1.10 4.14 3.15
CA ALA A 284 -1.67 2.90 3.64
C ALA A 284 -0.80 2.32 4.76
N ALA A 285 -1.41 1.90 5.89
CA ALA A 285 -0.69 1.23 6.97
C ALA A 285 -0.54 -0.27 6.67
N ARG A 286 0.11 -0.55 5.56
CA ARG A 286 0.44 -1.88 5.05
C ARG A 286 1.65 -1.80 4.12
N VAL A 287 2.15 -2.95 3.73
CA VAL A 287 3.23 -3.08 2.75
C VAL A 287 2.78 -2.62 1.36
N GLY A 288 3.63 -1.90 0.63
CA GLY A 288 3.39 -1.46 -0.74
C GLY A 288 3.11 -2.63 -1.69
N GLY A 289 2.20 -2.42 -2.65
CA GLY A 289 1.87 -3.39 -3.70
C GLY A 289 2.89 -3.41 -4.85
N ALA A 290 2.54 -4.07 -5.96
CA ALA A 290 3.33 -4.04 -7.20
C ALA A 290 4.83 -4.41 -7.02
N PHE A 291 5.13 -5.37 -6.13
CA PHE A 291 6.50 -5.82 -5.80
C PHE A 291 7.41 -4.72 -5.19
N ILE A 292 6.81 -3.65 -4.66
CA ILE A 292 7.57 -2.58 -3.99
C ILE A 292 8.31 -3.15 -2.77
N ALA A 293 7.69 -4.07 -2.00
CA ALA A 293 8.37 -4.73 -0.88
C ALA A 293 9.62 -5.47 -1.31
N ASP A 294 9.57 -6.16 -2.44
CA ASP A 294 10.71 -6.90 -3.00
C ASP A 294 11.81 -5.93 -3.46
N VAL A 295 11.44 -4.79 -4.06
CA VAL A 295 12.39 -3.72 -4.41
C VAL A 295 13.10 -3.21 -3.17
N VAL A 296 12.35 -2.92 -2.09
CA VAL A 296 12.91 -2.45 -0.81
C VAL A 296 13.83 -3.53 -0.20
N GLU A 297 13.44 -4.80 -0.23
CA GLU A 297 14.26 -5.90 0.26
C GLU A 297 15.56 -6.04 -0.53
N HIS A 298 15.50 -5.98 -1.85
CA HIS A 298 16.70 -6.05 -2.68
C HIS A 298 17.63 -4.85 -2.47
N ALA A 299 17.11 -3.66 -2.19
CA ALA A 299 17.91 -2.46 -1.94
C ALA A 299 18.48 -2.41 -0.52
N SER A 300 17.72 -2.84 0.50
CA SER A 300 18.06 -2.64 1.90
C SER A 300 18.39 -3.93 2.67
N GLY A 301 17.96 -5.09 2.18
CA GLY A 301 18.01 -6.36 2.90
C GLY A 301 16.86 -6.57 3.87
N LEU A 302 15.92 -5.62 4.00
CA LEU A 302 14.78 -5.72 4.90
C LEU A 302 13.52 -6.16 4.14
N ASN A 303 13.00 -7.32 4.51
CA ASN A 303 11.68 -7.75 4.05
C ASN A 303 10.60 -7.09 4.91
N LEU A 304 9.87 -6.12 4.35
CA LEU A 304 8.89 -5.32 5.10
C LEU A 304 7.77 -6.18 5.72
N TRP A 305 7.38 -7.28 5.10
CA TRP A 305 6.40 -8.20 5.67
C TRP A 305 6.94 -8.90 6.92
N ALA A 306 8.17 -9.39 6.85
CA ALA A 306 8.83 -10.06 7.98
C ALA A 306 9.10 -9.06 9.11
N GLU A 307 9.57 -7.85 8.79
CA GLU A 307 9.79 -6.82 9.79
C GLU A 307 8.49 -6.37 10.47
N TRP A 308 7.39 -6.27 9.73
CA TRP A 308 6.08 -6.01 10.32
C TRP A 308 5.68 -7.06 11.35
N ALA A 309 5.88 -8.35 11.03
CA ALA A 309 5.63 -9.43 12.00
C ALA A 309 6.53 -9.29 13.24
N ARG A 310 7.82 -8.98 13.08
CA ARG A 310 8.75 -8.75 14.19
C ARG A 310 8.31 -7.60 15.07
N VAL A 311 7.92 -6.47 14.49
CA VAL A 311 7.42 -5.30 15.23
C VAL A 311 6.17 -5.63 16.04
N GLU A 312 5.20 -6.34 15.46
CA GLU A 312 3.95 -6.70 16.14
C GLU A 312 4.19 -7.70 17.28
N ILE A 313 5.02 -8.72 17.03
CA ILE A 313 5.29 -9.78 18.00
C ILE A 313 6.20 -9.27 19.14
N SER A 314 7.20 -8.45 18.83
CA SER A 314 8.04 -7.82 19.85
C SER A 314 7.20 -6.99 20.81
N ALA A 315 6.32 -6.14 20.27
CA ALA A 315 5.40 -5.33 21.06
C ALA A 315 4.39 -6.19 21.86
N MET A 316 3.93 -7.30 21.30
CA MET A 316 3.05 -8.25 22.00
C MET A 316 3.72 -8.84 23.23
N ARG A 317 5.01 -9.15 23.13
CA ARG A 317 5.81 -9.75 24.19
C ARG A 317 6.46 -8.73 25.14
N GLY A 318 6.27 -7.42 24.90
CA GLY A 318 6.92 -6.37 25.67
C GLY A 318 8.42 -6.30 25.46
N ILE A 319 8.93 -6.76 24.33
CA ILE A 319 10.34 -6.76 23.95
C ILE A 319 10.58 -5.59 22.98
N PRO A 320 11.60 -4.74 23.18
CA PRO A 320 11.95 -3.70 22.23
C PRO A 320 12.28 -4.28 20.85
N TYR A 321 11.69 -3.72 19.82
CA TYR A 321 12.08 -4.04 18.45
C TYR A 321 13.42 -3.38 18.12
N THR A 322 14.30 -4.12 17.48
CA THR A 322 15.58 -3.61 16.98
C THR A 322 15.64 -3.81 15.47
N LEU A 323 15.84 -2.72 14.74
CA LEU A 323 15.99 -2.77 13.29
C LEU A 323 17.27 -3.56 12.93
N PRO A 324 17.18 -4.58 12.04
CA PRO A 324 18.38 -5.27 11.56
C PRO A 324 19.30 -4.35 10.74
N PRO A 325 20.60 -4.70 10.61
CA PRO A 325 21.51 -3.97 9.73
C PRO A 325 21.00 -3.93 8.30
N THR A 326 21.13 -2.77 7.66
CA THR A 326 20.68 -2.56 6.28
C THR A 326 21.84 -2.56 5.29
N ARG A 327 21.56 -2.94 4.04
CA ARG A 327 22.46 -2.72 2.90
C ARG A 327 22.18 -1.35 2.29
N GLU A 328 23.19 -0.78 1.63
CA GLU A 328 23.08 0.49 0.91
C GLU A 328 23.22 0.24 -0.60
N GLU A 329 22.30 -0.56 -1.14
CA GLU A 329 22.22 -0.80 -2.59
C GLU A 329 20.97 -0.09 -3.15
N HIS A 330 20.90 -0.03 -4.48
CA HIS A 330 19.76 0.52 -5.20
C HIS A 330 19.06 -0.60 -5.95
N ALA A 331 17.74 -0.59 -5.94
CA ALA A 331 16.94 -1.53 -6.70
C ALA A 331 15.74 -0.82 -7.34
N GLY A 332 15.20 -1.43 -8.37
CA GLY A 332 13.99 -0.93 -9.00
C GLY A 332 13.30 -2.04 -9.77
N SER A 333 12.03 -1.84 -10.06
CA SER A 333 11.20 -2.78 -10.79
C SER A 333 10.65 -2.19 -12.07
N VAL A 334 10.50 -3.07 -13.06
CA VAL A 334 9.74 -2.82 -14.28
C VAL A 334 8.68 -3.91 -14.41
N LEU A 335 7.42 -3.54 -14.62
CA LEU A 335 6.35 -4.51 -14.81
C LEU A 335 5.23 -3.98 -15.72
N CYS A 336 4.53 -4.88 -16.40
CA CYS A 336 3.33 -4.56 -17.17
C CYS A 336 2.39 -5.77 -17.26
N LEU A 337 1.13 -5.50 -17.60
CA LEU A 337 0.24 -6.53 -18.12
C LEU A 337 0.82 -7.09 -19.42
N ALA A 338 0.84 -8.42 -19.56
CA ALA A 338 1.39 -9.09 -20.72
C ALA A 338 0.30 -9.73 -21.61
N LYS A 339 0.51 -9.67 -22.92
CA LYS A 339 -0.37 -10.30 -23.93
C LYS A 339 -0.47 -11.82 -23.75
N THR A 340 0.64 -12.45 -23.33
CA THR A 340 0.71 -13.91 -23.10
C THR A 340 0.51 -14.24 -21.64
N SER A 341 -0.06 -15.39 -21.34
CA SER A 341 -0.27 -15.86 -19.96
C SER A 341 1.03 -16.07 -19.20
N GLU A 342 2.06 -16.53 -19.88
CA GLU A 342 3.39 -16.80 -19.32
C GLU A 342 4.44 -16.08 -20.16
N PRO A 343 4.72 -14.80 -19.93
CA PRO A 343 5.68 -14.04 -20.70
C PRO A 343 7.13 -14.53 -20.41
N ASP A 344 7.86 -14.84 -21.47
CA ASP A 344 9.28 -15.17 -21.35
C ASP A 344 10.13 -13.90 -21.30
N THR A 345 10.79 -13.67 -20.17
CA THR A 345 11.72 -12.55 -19.97
C THR A 345 13.18 -12.95 -20.03
N SER A 346 13.52 -14.15 -20.56
CA SER A 346 14.91 -14.66 -20.62
C SER A 346 15.84 -13.84 -21.50
N MET A 347 15.30 -13.12 -22.47
CA MET A 347 16.05 -12.21 -23.34
C MET A 347 16.65 -10.98 -22.65
N PHE A 348 16.26 -10.70 -21.41
CA PHE A 348 16.90 -9.70 -20.55
C PHE A 348 17.91 -10.45 -19.69
N ASP A 349 19.19 -10.23 -19.91
CA ASP A 349 20.28 -11.04 -19.36
C ASP A 349 21.30 -10.26 -18.53
N ALA A 350 21.02 -8.98 -18.20
CA ALA A 350 21.90 -8.18 -17.39
C ALA A 350 22.12 -8.83 -16.00
N PRO A 351 23.38 -8.84 -15.51
CA PRO A 351 23.72 -9.48 -14.22
C PRO A 351 23.06 -8.79 -13.02
N GLU A 352 22.56 -7.59 -13.20
CA GLU A 352 21.83 -6.83 -12.18
C GLU A 352 20.38 -7.35 -11.96
N ILE A 353 19.87 -8.25 -12.82
CA ILE A 353 18.53 -8.81 -12.63
C ILE A 353 18.56 -9.79 -11.47
N VAL A 354 17.85 -9.44 -10.37
CA VAL A 354 17.81 -10.22 -9.15
C VAL A 354 16.49 -11.00 -8.96
N TYR A 355 15.46 -10.61 -9.71
CA TYR A 355 14.16 -11.29 -9.66
C TYR A 355 13.44 -11.23 -11.00
N ARG A 356 12.76 -12.33 -11.35
CA ARG A 356 11.87 -12.44 -12.52
C ARG A 356 10.49 -12.85 -12.03
N MET A 357 9.50 -12.02 -12.37
CA MET A 357 8.13 -12.25 -11.95
C MET A 357 7.55 -13.51 -12.61
N LYS A 358 6.87 -14.33 -11.80
CA LYS A 358 6.11 -15.50 -12.23
C LYS A 358 4.64 -15.29 -11.86
N LYS A 359 3.94 -14.52 -12.68
CA LYS A 359 2.51 -14.24 -12.48
C LYS A 359 1.81 -14.26 -13.84
N HIS A 360 0.66 -14.94 -13.91
CA HIS A 360 -0.13 -15.01 -15.15
C HIS A 360 -0.42 -13.62 -15.70
N HIS A 361 -0.22 -13.46 -17.00
CA HIS A 361 -0.42 -12.20 -17.73
C HIS A 361 0.36 -10.99 -17.19
N HIS A 362 1.49 -11.21 -16.51
CA HIS A 362 2.36 -10.14 -16.06
C HIS A 362 3.81 -10.44 -16.44
N ALA A 363 4.44 -9.50 -17.13
CA ALA A 363 5.90 -9.47 -17.29
C ALA A 363 6.49 -8.52 -16.24
N GLY A 364 7.55 -8.94 -15.55
CA GLY A 364 8.22 -8.09 -14.57
C GLY A 364 9.61 -8.55 -14.19
N LEU A 365 10.46 -7.58 -13.88
CA LEU A 365 11.84 -7.78 -13.43
C LEU A 365 12.13 -6.83 -12.27
N ILE A 366 13.03 -7.26 -11.36
CA ILE A 366 13.68 -6.37 -10.40
C ILE A 366 15.17 -6.39 -10.73
N VAL A 367 15.76 -5.20 -10.81
CA VAL A 367 17.20 -4.98 -10.99
C VAL A 367 17.78 -4.37 -9.71
N ARG A 368 19.05 -4.68 -9.42
CA ARG A 368 19.80 -4.16 -8.27
C ARG A 368 21.21 -3.82 -8.68
N ALA A 369 21.72 -2.68 -8.21
CA ALA A 369 23.09 -2.25 -8.41
C ALA A 369 23.58 -1.40 -7.23
N THR A 370 24.90 -1.23 -7.12
CA THR A 370 25.53 -0.29 -6.17
C THR A 370 25.28 1.16 -6.57
N GLU A 371 25.24 1.44 -7.89
CA GLU A 371 25.07 2.77 -8.43
C GLU A 371 23.60 3.04 -8.81
N PRO A 372 22.96 4.11 -8.28
CA PRO A 372 21.58 4.44 -8.57
C PRO A 372 21.32 4.71 -10.05
N GLU A 373 22.29 5.33 -10.73
CA GLU A 373 22.21 5.64 -12.15
C GLU A 373 22.13 4.37 -13.01
N ARG A 374 22.83 3.29 -12.62
CA ARG A 374 22.77 2.01 -13.32
C ARG A 374 21.37 1.41 -13.26
N VAL A 375 20.71 1.47 -12.11
CA VAL A 375 19.32 1.02 -11.96
C VAL A 375 18.40 1.85 -12.86
N ARG A 376 18.54 3.18 -12.83
CA ARG A 376 17.73 4.10 -13.65
C ARG A 376 17.83 3.79 -15.14
N LEU A 377 19.04 3.65 -15.66
CA LEU A 377 19.30 3.37 -17.09
C LEU A 377 18.71 2.01 -17.50
N LEU A 378 18.86 0.97 -16.67
CA LEU A 378 18.26 -0.35 -16.96
C LEU A 378 16.74 -0.27 -17.01
N LEU A 379 16.11 0.45 -16.07
CA LEU A 379 14.66 0.56 -16.04
C LEU A 379 14.12 1.37 -17.24
N GLU A 380 14.83 2.38 -17.70
CA GLU A 380 14.46 3.15 -18.91
C GLU A 380 14.51 2.24 -20.16
N ASP A 381 15.62 1.55 -20.40
CA ASP A 381 15.74 0.57 -21.50
C ASP A 381 14.66 -0.52 -21.42
N TYR A 382 14.48 -1.09 -20.23
CA TYR A 382 13.53 -2.18 -20.05
C TYR A 382 12.08 -1.72 -20.19
N ALA A 383 11.74 -0.51 -19.74
CA ALA A 383 10.40 0.03 -19.92
C ALA A 383 10.02 0.17 -21.41
N GLU A 384 10.94 0.65 -22.24
CA GLU A 384 10.72 0.74 -23.69
C GLU A 384 10.55 -0.64 -24.33
N ARG A 385 11.42 -1.58 -24.01
CA ARG A 385 11.37 -2.95 -24.54
C ARG A 385 10.14 -3.71 -24.04
N PHE A 386 9.74 -3.54 -22.78
CA PHE A 386 8.49 -4.11 -22.24
C PHE A 386 7.26 -3.57 -22.96
N ALA A 387 7.22 -2.28 -23.24
CA ALA A 387 6.13 -1.66 -23.98
C ALA A 387 5.98 -2.25 -25.39
N GLN A 388 7.08 -2.52 -26.06
CA GLN A 388 7.09 -3.08 -27.41
C GLN A 388 6.71 -4.57 -27.43
N GLN A 389 7.21 -5.35 -26.48
CA GLN A 389 7.16 -6.81 -26.53
C GLN A 389 5.98 -7.42 -25.78
N TYR A 390 5.68 -6.91 -24.60
CA TYR A 390 4.72 -7.58 -23.70
C TYR A 390 3.43 -6.82 -23.52
N LEU A 391 3.47 -5.48 -23.50
CA LEU A 391 2.37 -4.66 -23.01
C LEU A 391 1.04 -5.01 -23.65
N ALA A 392 0.11 -5.48 -22.80
CA ALA A 392 -1.31 -5.57 -23.12
C ALA A 392 -2.02 -4.32 -22.58
N VAL A 393 -2.91 -3.74 -23.39
CA VAL A 393 -3.78 -2.66 -22.96
C VAL A 393 -5.13 -3.26 -22.62
N ALA A 394 -5.52 -3.17 -21.36
CA ALA A 394 -6.84 -3.57 -20.86
C ALA A 394 -7.56 -2.32 -20.32
N PRO A 395 -8.90 -2.27 -20.38
CA PRO A 395 -9.65 -1.23 -19.68
C PRO A 395 -9.28 -1.25 -18.17
N PRO A 396 -9.31 -0.09 -17.50
CA PRO A 396 -9.05 -0.04 -16.05
C PRO A 396 -9.96 -1.01 -15.31
N PRO A 397 -9.44 -1.81 -14.37
CA PRO A 397 -10.26 -2.73 -13.62
C PRO A 397 -11.27 -1.96 -12.75
N LEU A 398 -12.46 -2.51 -12.58
CA LEU A 398 -13.50 -1.95 -11.70
C LEU A 398 -13.18 -2.19 -10.21
N LYS A 399 -12.29 -3.12 -9.90
CA LYS A 399 -11.79 -3.45 -8.56
C LYS A 399 -10.29 -3.74 -8.65
N PRO A 400 -9.52 -3.52 -7.56
CA PRO A 400 -8.11 -3.89 -7.53
C PRO A 400 -7.94 -5.36 -7.90
N THR A 401 -6.98 -5.64 -8.76
CA THR A 401 -6.56 -7.03 -9.05
C THR A 401 -5.58 -7.50 -8.00
N ALA A 402 -5.75 -8.74 -7.57
CA ALA A 402 -4.84 -9.38 -6.62
C ALA A 402 -3.45 -9.56 -7.21
#